data_f6223ce57fb1fba2ecd7821cade03e13
#
_entry.id   f6223ce57fb1fba2ecd7821cade03e13
#
_cell.length_a   1.000
_cell.length_b   1.000
_cell.length_c   1.000
_cell.angle_alpha   90.00
_cell.angle_beta   90.00
_cell.angle_gamma   90.00
#
_symmetry.space_group_name_H-M   'P 1'
#
loop_
_entity.id
_entity.type
_entity.pdbx_description
1 polymer ?
#
loop_
_entity_poly.entity_id
_entity_poly.type
_entity_poly.pdbx_seq_one_letter_code
_entity_poly.pdbx_strand_id
1 'polypeptide(L)'
;QHGLLSMDDQPQWRVIRSGATQYLEAFERQFKGTIKLQTPVRQIQRVDGFVRVVTDNADAAFDAVILACHSDQALALLEQPSLLEQQLLGAMRYKTSRVVLHSDPSFMPARRSLWSSWNAQMYELDGPATLSFWMNRIQSIRGQDFFLTLNPLTTPRQIWADRKYAHPIFDNAALQAQSRLKDLDGEGGVFFCGSYWGWGLHEDGFTSGVGAAERVQAALQGQTSLLSE
;
A
#
# COMPACT_ATOMS: atom_id res chain seq x y z
N GLN A 1 9.24 -2.68 -15.57
CA GLN A 1 10.21 -3.28 -14.66
C GLN A 1 9.77 -4.66 -14.15
N HIS A 2 8.47 -4.99 -14.12
CA HIS A 2 7.98 -6.32 -13.73
C HIS A 2 8.02 -7.37 -14.87
N GLY A 3 8.71 -7.10 -15.97
CA GLY A 3 8.79 -8.01 -17.12
C GLY A 3 7.47 -8.23 -17.85
N LEU A 4 6.42 -7.43 -17.58
CA LEU A 4 5.08 -7.61 -18.16
C LEU A 4 5.03 -7.49 -19.69
N LEU A 5 6.02 -6.82 -20.29
CA LEU A 5 6.15 -6.68 -21.74
C LEU A 5 7.15 -7.69 -22.34
N SER A 6 7.81 -8.51 -21.51
CA SER A 6 8.68 -9.58 -21.99
C SER A 6 7.83 -10.75 -22.49
N MET A 7 8.24 -11.35 -23.59
CA MET A 7 7.63 -12.60 -24.10
C MET A 7 8.26 -13.83 -23.44
N ASP A 8 9.46 -13.67 -22.86
CA ASP A 8 10.22 -14.72 -22.21
C ASP A 8 10.24 -14.51 -20.68
N ASP A 9 10.22 -15.58 -19.91
CA ASP A 9 10.31 -15.60 -18.44
C ASP A 9 9.29 -14.70 -17.73
N GLN A 10 8.05 -14.73 -18.17
CA GLN A 10 7.00 -13.99 -17.49
C GLN A 10 6.81 -14.49 -16.04
N PRO A 11 6.73 -13.60 -15.05
CA PRO A 11 6.51 -14.02 -13.67
C PRO A 11 5.17 -14.74 -13.54
N GLN A 12 5.17 -15.86 -12.83
CA GLN A 12 3.95 -16.59 -12.55
C GLN A 12 3.13 -15.84 -11.48
N TRP A 13 2.01 -15.25 -11.91
CA TRP A 13 1.05 -14.62 -11.01
C TRP A 13 0.37 -15.67 -10.13
N ARG A 14 0.26 -15.35 -8.85
CA ARG A 14 -0.43 -16.19 -7.87
C ARG A 14 -1.42 -15.35 -7.09
N VAL A 15 -2.50 -15.97 -6.64
CA VAL A 15 -3.50 -15.38 -5.75
C VAL A 15 -3.65 -16.26 -4.51
N ILE A 16 -4.01 -15.64 -3.40
CA ILE A 16 -4.26 -16.38 -2.17
C ILE A 16 -5.65 -17.00 -2.28
N ARG A 17 -5.71 -18.33 -2.15
CA ARG A 17 -6.99 -19.06 -2.17
C ARG A 17 -7.88 -18.51 -1.05
N SER A 18 -9.14 -18.23 -1.34
CA SER A 18 -10.13 -17.67 -0.43
C SER A 18 -9.85 -16.22 0.03
N GLY A 19 -8.94 -15.51 -0.67
CA GLY A 19 -8.73 -14.08 -0.46
C GLY A 19 -7.65 -13.74 0.57
N ALA A 20 -7.31 -12.46 0.63
CA ALA A 20 -6.18 -11.95 1.42
C ALA A 20 -6.39 -12.06 2.94
N THR A 21 -7.63 -12.20 3.43
CA THR A 21 -7.93 -12.42 4.85
C THR A 21 -7.22 -13.66 5.41
N GLN A 22 -6.97 -14.67 4.58
CA GLN A 22 -6.36 -15.92 5.01
C GLN A 22 -4.93 -15.75 5.56
N TYR A 23 -4.12 -14.86 4.96
CA TYR A 23 -2.79 -14.61 5.52
C TYR A 23 -2.83 -13.73 6.77
N LEU A 24 -3.81 -12.82 6.87
CA LEU A 24 -4.01 -12.03 8.09
C LEU A 24 -4.38 -12.92 9.27
N GLU A 25 -5.34 -13.83 9.09
CA GLU A 25 -5.73 -14.81 10.10
C GLU A 25 -4.55 -15.73 10.50
N ALA A 26 -3.73 -16.13 9.52
CA ALA A 26 -2.54 -16.93 9.79
C ALA A 26 -1.49 -16.15 10.59
N PHE A 27 -1.32 -14.87 10.29
CA PHE A 27 -0.44 -13.96 11.04
C PHE A 27 -0.94 -13.78 12.47
N GLU A 28 -2.23 -13.44 12.67
CA GLU A 28 -2.80 -13.22 14.00
C GLU A 28 -2.61 -14.42 14.94
N ARG A 29 -2.74 -15.64 14.42
CA ARG A 29 -2.51 -16.87 15.22
C ARG A 29 -1.09 -17.02 15.77
N GLN A 30 -0.10 -16.41 15.13
CA GLN A 30 1.32 -16.54 15.49
C GLN A 30 1.87 -15.27 16.14
N PHE A 31 1.21 -14.14 15.94
CA PHE A 31 1.67 -12.87 16.46
C PHE A 31 1.48 -12.78 17.98
N LYS A 32 2.57 -12.50 18.69
CA LYS A 32 2.59 -12.42 20.16
C LYS A 32 2.42 -11.00 20.69
N GLY A 33 2.38 -10.01 19.80
CA GLY A 33 2.19 -8.61 20.16
C GLY A 33 0.72 -8.26 20.35
N THR A 34 0.44 -6.99 20.63
CA THR A 34 -0.92 -6.47 20.76
C THR A 34 -1.39 -5.84 19.46
N ILE A 35 -2.55 -6.24 18.96
CA ILE A 35 -3.23 -5.62 17.82
C ILE A 35 -4.38 -4.77 18.35
N LYS A 36 -4.35 -3.46 18.08
CA LYS A 36 -5.41 -2.51 18.47
C LYS A 36 -6.17 -2.09 17.21
N LEU A 37 -7.35 -2.66 17.01
CA LEU A 37 -8.26 -2.26 15.94
C LEU A 37 -9.06 -1.01 16.34
N GLN A 38 -9.59 -0.28 15.35
CA GLN A 38 -10.37 0.94 15.56
C GLN A 38 -9.67 1.98 16.46
N THR A 39 -8.34 2.01 16.40
CA THR A 39 -7.51 2.89 17.20
C THR A 39 -6.64 3.74 16.26
N PRO A 40 -7.23 4.76 15.60
CA PRO A 40 -6.49 5.59 14.68
C PRO A 40 -5.43 6.40 15.43
N VAL A 41 -4.20 6.35 14.93
CA VAL A 41 -3.12 7.22 15.37
C VAL A 41 -3.40 8.62 14.85
N ARG A 42 -3.24 9.65 15.69
CA ARG A 42 -3.48 11.05 15.36
C ARG A 42 -2.20 11.83 15.17
N GLN A 43 -1.18 11.48 15.96
CA GLN A 43 0.08 12.20 15.92
C GLN A 43 1.23 11.30 16.40
N ILE A 44 2.41 11.56 15.86
CA ILE A 44 3.69 10.97 16.28
C ILE A 44 4.59 12.11 16.74
N GLN A 45 5.04 12.03 17.99
CA GLN A 45 5.89 13.01 18.63
C GLN A 45 7.23 12.38 18.97
N ARG A 46 8.32 13.03 18.56
CA ARG A 46 9.67 12.67 18.99
C ARG A 46 9.96 13.35 20.32
N VAL A 47 10.26 12.55 21.31
CA VAL A 47 10.62 13.02 22.67
C VAL A 47 12.00 12.44 23.00
N ASP A 48 12.78 13.11 23.84
CA ASP A 48 14.10 12.62 24.21
C ASP A 48 14.03 11.19 24.77
N GLY A 49 14.64 10.25 24.04
CA GLY A 49 14.72 8.84 24.40
C GLY A 49 13.53 7.96 24.03
N PHE A 50 12.43 8.50 23.48
CA PHE A 50 11.29 7.69 23.03
C PHE A 50 10.41 8.38 21.98
N VAL A 51 9.51 7.63 21.36
CA VAL A 51 8.49 8.16 20.45
C VAL A 51 7.12 8.04 21.12
N ARG A 52 6.39 9.15 21.22
CA ARG A 52 5.01 9.17 21.71
C ARG A 52 4.04 8.99 20.55
N VAL A 53 3.15 8.02 20.67
CA VAL A 53 2.05 7.77 19.75
C VAL A 53 0.77 8.28 20.38
N VAL A 54 0.14 9.27 19.75
CA VAL A 54 -1.10 9.91 20.21
C VAL A 54 -2.28 9.30 19.48
N THR A 55 -3.30 8.89 20.22
CA THR A 55 -4.58 8.37 19.69
C THR A 55 -5.75 9.15 20.30
N ASP A 56 -6.98 8.89 19.84
CA ASP A 56 -8.18 9.55 20.43
C ASP A 56 -8.41 9.18 21.91
N ASN A 57 -7.91 8.03 22.34
CA ASN A 57 -8.25 7.47 23.65
C ASN A 57 -7.07 7.47 24.65
N ALA A 58 -5.85 7.45 24.18
CA ALA A 58 -4.66 7.37 25.04
C ALA A 58 -3.38 7.69 24.26
N ASP A 59 -2.37 8.15 24.98
CA ASP A 59 -1.00 8.26 24.48
C ASP A 59 -0.19 7.05 24.97
N ALA A 60 0.77 6.62 24.17
CA ALA A 60 1.70 5.56 24.53
C ALA A 60 3.12 5.92 24.07
N ALA A 61 4.11 5.54 24.88
CA ALA A 61 5.52 5.72 24.59
C ALA A 61 6.14 4.41 24.09
N PHE A 62 7.02 4.52 23.11
CA PHE A 62 7.71 3.40 22.46
C PHE A 62 9.17 3.77 22.20
N ASP A 63 10.06 2.80 22.26
CA ASP A 63 11.49 2.98 21.91
C ASP A 63 11.66 3.28 20.42
N ALA A 64 10.79 2.72 19.58
CA ALA A 64 10.75 2.96 18.13
C ALA A 64 9.35 2.80 17.57
N VAL A 65 9.06 3.48 16.46
CA VAL A 65 7.78 3.39 15.72
C VAL A 65 8.06 3.18 14.24
N ILE A 66 7.36 2.24 13.62
CA ILE A 66 7.36 2.05 12.17
C ILE A 66 6.03 2.58 11.62
N LEU A 67 6.08 3.56 10.73
CA LEU A 67 4.91 4.07 10.00
C LEU A 67 4.72 3.24 8.73
N ALA A 68 3.76 2.32 8.75
CA ALA A 68 3.44 1.37 7.66
C ALA A 68 2.16 1.76 6.91
N CYS A 69 1.94 3.04 6.69
CA CYS A 69 0.82 3.60 5.95
C CYS A 69 1.28 4.29 4.65
N HIS A 70 0.40 5.01 3.94
CA HIS A 70 0.82 5.84 2.81
C HIS A 70 1.83 6.90 3.24
N SER A 71 2.75 7.29 2.35
CA SER A 71 3.78 8.28 2.67
C SER A 71 3.21 9.66 3.03
N ASP A 72 2.15 10.09 2.35
CA ASP A 72 1.42 11.32 2.66
C ASP A 72 0.73 11.27 4.03
N GLN A 73 0.18 10.12 4.40
CA GLN A 73 -0.40 9.88 5.72
C GLN A 73 0.69 9.84 6.79
N ALA A 74 1.81 9.16 6.53
CA ALA A 74 2.96 9.12 7.43
C ALA A 74 3.47 10.53 7.71
N LEU A 75 3.65 11.34 6.66
CA LEU A 75 4.08 12.73 6.78
C LEU A 75 3.09 13.57 7.62
N ALA A 76 1.78 13.39 7.39
CA ALA A 76 0.74 14.11 8.11
C ALA A 76 0.63 13.72 9.61
N LEU A 77 1.09 12.52 9.98
CA LEU A 77 1.11 12.08 11.38
C LEU A 77 2.26 12.68 12.17
N LEU A 78 3.36 13.07 11.54
CA LEU A 78 4.51 13.65 12.23
C LEU A 78 4.19 15.05 12.76
N GLU A 79 4.38 15.30 14.05
CA GLU A 79 4.17 16.62 14.65
C GLU A 79 5.14 17.65 14.09
N GLN A 80 6.41 17.27 13.95
CA GLN A 80 7.49 18.11 13.44
C GLN A 80 8.31 17.31 12.43
N PRO A 81 7.84 17.20 11.17
CA PRO A 81 8.59 16.51 10.14
C PRO A 81 9.85 17.29 9.77
N SER A 82 10.98 16.61 9.63
CA SER A 82 12.22 17.18 9.14
C SER A 82 12.09 17.62 7.68
N LEU A 83 13.00 18.49 7.21
CA LEU A 83 13.00 18.90 5.80
C LEU A 83 13.19 17.73 4.85
N LEU A 84 13.96 16.72 5.25
CA LEU A 84 14.17 15.52 4.45
C LEU A 84 12.90 14.67 4.37
N GLU A 85 12.18 14.49 5.47
CA GLU A 85 10.88 13.80 5.49
C GLU A 85 9.84 14.51 4.62
N GLN A 86 9.75 15.83 4.74
CA GLN A 86 8.85 16.63 3.88
C GLN A 86 9.19 16.44 2.40
N GLN A 87 10.47 16.46 2.05
CA GLN A 87 10.93 16.30 0.68
C GLN A 87 10.66 14.90 0.14
N LEU A 88 11.05 13.86 0.86
CA LEU A 88 11.01 12.49 0.34
C LEU A 88 9.62 11.85 0.44
N LEU A 89 8.93 11.98 1.58
CA LEU A 89 7.57 11.45 1.74
C LEU A 89 6.56 12.27 0.93
N GLY A 90 6.74 13.59 0.86
CA GLY A 90 5.87 14.48 0.11
C GLY A 90 6.01 14.36 -1.42
N ALA A 91 7.12 13.81 -1.92
CA ALA A 91 7.29 13.53 -3.35
C ALA A 91 6.37 12.41 -3.85
N MET A 92 5.92 11.50 -2.96
CA MET A 92 5.00 10.42 -3.27
C MET A 92 3.57 10.94 -3.30
N ARG A 93 3.11 11.40 -4.45
CA ARG A 93 1.73 11.88 -4.63
C ARG A 93 0.76 10.72 -4.77
N TYR A 94 -0.48 10.91 -4.35
CA TYR A 94 -1.54 9.92 -4.46
C TYR A 94 -2.70 10.44 -5.29
N LYS A 95 -3.26 9.57 -6.14
CA LYS A 95 -4.47 9.84 -6.92
C LYS A 95 -5.60 8.96 -6.42
N THR A 96 -6.69 9.58 -6.02
CA THR A 96 -7.91 8.85 -5.65
C THR A 96 -8.63 8.36 -6.90
N SER A 97 -8.94 7.06 -6.91
CA SER A 97 -9.76 6.41 -7.93
C SER A 97 -11.02 5.83 -7.30
N ARG A 98 -12.15 5.97 -8.00
CA ARG A 98 -13.36 5.23 -7.66
C ARG A 98 -13.20 3.81 -8.16
N VAL A 99 -13.47 2.83 -7.30
CA VAL A 99 -13.34 1.39 -7.59
C VAL A 99 -14.67 0.73 -7.30
N VAL A 100 -15.27 0.13 -8.31
CA VAL A 100 -16.60 -0.50 -8.21
C VAL A 100 -16.48 -2.00 -8.50
N LEU A 101 -16.92 -2.82 -7.55
CA LEU A 101 -17.13 -4.26 -7.75
C LEU A 101 -18.57 -4.46 -8.22
N HIS A 102 -18.76 -5.07 -9.38
CA HIS A 102 -20.06 -5.22 -10.03
C HIS A 102 -20.14 -6.49 -10.90
N SER A 103 -21.33 -6.76 -11.46
CA SER A 103 -21.55 -7.86 -12.39
C SER A 103 -22.12 -7.40 -13.74
N ASP A 104 -21.85 -6.15 -14.13
CA ASP A 104 -22.29 -5.59 -15.41
C ASP A 104 -21.30 -5.91 -16.54
N PRO A 105 -21.64 -6.79 -17.52
CA PRO A 105 -20.73 -7.15 -18.59
C PRO A 105 -20.52 -6.04 -19.63
N SER A 106 -21.27 -4.94 -19.59
CA SER A 106 -21.11 -3.82 -20.54
C SER A 106 -19.76 -3.10 -20.40
N PHE A 107 -19.04 -3.33 -19.29
CA PHE A 107 -17.67 -2.85 -19.04
C PHE A 107 -16.58 -3.74 -19.63
N MET A 108 -16.98 -4.79 -20.35
CA MET A 108 -16.08 -5.74 -21.00
C MET A 108 -16.24 -5.67 -22.52
N PRO A 109 -15.26 -6.16 -23.31
CA PRO A 109 -15.42 -6.27 -24.75
C PRO A 109 -16.71 -7.02 -25.14
N ALA A 110 -17.38 -6.60 -26.20
CA ALA A 110 -18.65 -7.19 -26.62
C ALA A 110 -18.55 -8.70 -26.89
N ARG A 111 -17.40 -9.18 -27.40
CA ARG A 111 -17.14 -10.60 -27.60
C ARG A 111 -16.45 -11.20 -26.39
N ARG A 112 -17.08 -12.16 -25.71
CA ARG A 112 -16.52 -12.82 -24.52
C ARG A 112 -15.15 -13.49 -24.79
N SER A 113 -14.89 -13.96 -25.99
CA SER A 113 -13.59 -14.52 -26.38
C SER A 113 -12.42 -13.52 -26.31
N LEU A 114 -12.71 -12.23 -26.27
CA LEU A 114 -11.71 -11.15 -26.12
C LEU A 114 -11.50 -10.73 -24.67
N TRP A 115 -12.22 -11.31 -23.72
CA TRP A 115 -12.08 -10.94 -22.32
C TRP A 115 -10.74 -11.38 -21.78
N SER A 116 -9.99 -10.43 -21.31
CA SER A 116 -8.72 -10.64 -20.60
C SER A 116 -8.91 -10.45 -19.10
N SER A 117 -7.90 -10.84 -18.32
CA SER A 117 -7.89 -10.53 -16.87
C SER A 117 -7.99 -9.02 -16.63
N TRP A 118 -7.36 -8.21 -17.49
CA TRP A 118 -7.35 -6.75 -17.47
C TRP A 118 -7.83 -6.22 -18.82
N ASN A 119 -8.82 -5.35 -18.80
CA ASN A 119 -9.43 -4.79 -20.01
C ASN A 119 -9.48 -3.27 -19.86
N ALA A 120 -8.78 -2.56 -20.74
CA ALA A 120 -8.81 -1.11 -20.80
C ALA A 120 -9.78 -0.64 -21.88
N GLN A 121 -10.66 0.29 -21.53
CA GLN A 121 -11.56 0.96 -22.48
C GLN A 121 -11.19 2.46 -22.54
N MET A 122 -10.96 2.93 -23.73
CA MET A 122 -10.77 4.35 -24.04
C MET A 122 -11.82 4.74 -25.08
N TYR A 123 -12.56 5.78 -24.79
CA TYR A 123 -13.60 6.28 -25.71
C TYR A 123 -13.06 7.35 -26.65
N GLU A 124 -11.97 8.01 -26.25
CA GLU A 124 -11.24 9.01 -27.03
C GLU A 124 -9.74 8.74 -26.85
N LEU A 125 -8.94 9.05 -27.90
CA LEU A 125 -7.51 8.78 -27.91
C LEU A 125 -6.74 9.40 -26.73
N ASP A 126 -7.16 10.59 -26.30
CA ASP A 126 -6.57 11.33 -25.17
C ASP A 126 -7.53 11.44 -23.96
N GLY A 127 -8.61 10.67 -23.99
CA GLY A 127 -9.64 10.67 -22.95
C GLY A 127 -9.29 9.80 -21.73
N PRO A 128 -10.10 9.89 -20.67
CA PRO A 128 -9.93 9.04 -19.50
C PRO A 128 -10.14 7.57 -19.86
N ALA A 129 -9.20 6.73 -19.45
CA ALA A 129 -9.32 5.29 -19.57
C ALA A 129 -10.07 4.70 -18.38
N THR A 130 -10.98 3.76 -18.65
CA THR A 130 -11.61 2.88 -17.66
C THR A 130 -10.89 1.53 -17.70
N LEU A 131 -10.49 1.03 -16.54
CA LEU A 131 -9.82 -0.27 -16.43
C LEU A 131 -10.74 -1.25 -15.69
N SER A 132 -11.09 -2.36 -16.35
CA SER A 132 -11.93 -3.41 -15.78
C SER A 132 -11.14 -4.73 -15.63
N PHE A 133 -11.15 -5.27 -14.42
CA PHE A 133 -10.56 -6.55 -14.08
C PHE A 133 -11.64 -7.63 -14.05
N TRP A 134 -11.42 -8.72 -14.77
CA TRP A 134 -12.30 -9.89 -14.70
C TRP A 134 -11.86 -10.79 -13.54
N MET A 135 -12.53 -10.66 -12.40
CA MET A 135 -12.13 -11.30 -11.15
C MET A 135 -12.21 -12.81 -11.23
N ASN A 136 -13.15 -13.36 -12.00
CA ASN A 136 -13.29 -14.80 -12.19
C ASN A 136 -12.04 -15.43 -12.78
N ARG A 137 -11.41 -14.75 -13.73
CA ARG A 137 -10.16 -15.23 -14.34
C ARG A 137 -8.96 -15.03 -13.39
N ILE A 138 -8.92 -13.90 -12.68
CA ILE A 138 -7.82 -13.56 -11.75
C ILE A 138 -7.82 -14.49 -10.53
N GLN A 139 -9.00 -14.76 -9.95
CA GLN A 139 -9.14 -15.51 -8.70
C GLN A 139 -9.75 -16.91 -8.87
N SER A 140 -9.89 -17.38 -10.10
CA SER A 140 -10.49 -18.69 -10.41
C SER A 140 -11.90 -18.89 -9.82
N ILE A 141 -12.71 -17.81 -9.81
CA ILE A 141 -14.09 -17.84 -9.32
C ILE A 141 -14.99 -18.49 -10.40
N ARG A 142 -15.86 -19.41 -10.00
CA ARG A 142 -16.82 -20.05 -10.89
C ARG A 142 -18.22 -19.45 -10.71
N GLY A 143 -19.03 -19.54 -11.74
CA GLY A 143 -20.42 -19.09 -11.73
C GLY A 143 -20.60 -17.68 -12.27
N GLN A 144 -21.24 -16.80 -11.50
CA GLN A 144 -21.48 -15.40 -11.88
C GLN A 144 -20.19 -14.65 -12.16
N ASP A 145 -20.20 -13.79 -13.17
CA ASP A 145 -19.07 -12.93 -13.46
C ASP A 145 -19.00 -11.72 -12.50
N PHE A 146 -17.79 -11.45 -12.01
CA PHE A 146 -17.48 -10.30 -11.19
C PHE A 146 -16.40 -9.44 -11.86
N PHE A 147 -16.64 -8.15 -11.89
CA PHE A 147 -15.74 -7.17 -12.45
C PHE A 147 -15.37 -6.14 -11.40
N LEU A 148 -14.11 -5.77 -11.36
CA LEU A 148 -13.62 -4.65 -10.57
C LEU A 148 -13.23 -3.55 -11.55
N THR A 149 -13.99 -2.45 -11.58
CA THR A 149 -13.74 -1.36 -12.53
C THR A 149 -13.25 -0.12 -11.83
N LEU A 150 -12.12 0.41 -12.31
CA LEU A 150 -11.54 1.66 -11.87
C LEU A 150 -12.08 2.82 -12.72
N ASN A 151 -12.55 3.87 -12.04
CA ASN A 151 -13.04 5.10 -12.64
C ASN A 151 -14.09 4.85 -13.76
N PRO A 152 -15.16 4.09 -13.49
CA PRO A 152 -16.19 3.85 -14.48
C PRO A 152 -16.84 5.18 -14.90
N LEU A 153 -16.94 5.42 -16.22
CA LEU A 153 -17.54 6.65 -16.79
C LEU A 153 -19.06 6.67 -16.61
N THR A 154 -19.67 5.50 -16.53
CA THR A 154 -21.10 5.34 -16.23
C THR A 154 -21.26 4.50 -14.98
N THR A 155 -22.43 4.53 -14.37
CA THR A 155 -22.68 3.69 -13.18
C THR A 155 -22.97 2.25 -13.61
N PRO A 156 -22.16 1.26 -13.17
CA PRO A 156 -22.43 -0.15 -13.46
C PRO A 156 -23.74 -0.62 -12.86
N ARG A 157 -24.33 -1.64 -13.46
CA ARG A 157 -25.46 -2.37 -12.88
C ARG A 157 -24.96 -3.46 -11.93
N GLN A 158 -25.81 -3.89 -10.98
CA GLN A 158 -25.50 -4.95 -9.99
C GLN A 158 -24.18 -4.66 -9.24
N ILE A 159 -24.17 -3.55 -8.53
CA ILE A 159 -23.03 -3.12 -7.70
C ILE A 159 -23.01 -3.93 -6.40
N TRP A 160 -21.87 -4.53 -6.09
CA TRP A 160 -21.60 -5.24 -4.83
C TRP A 160 -20.83 -4.38 -3.83
N ALA A 161 -19.91 -3.54 -4.34
CA ALA A 161 -19.19 -2.56 -3.53
C ALA A 161 -18.78 -1.36 -4.38
N ASP A 162 -18.76 -0.18 -3.76
CA ASP A 162 -18.31 1.08 -4.34
C ASP A 162 -17.40 1.76 -3.32
N ARG A 163 -16.15 1.99 -3.66
CA ARG A 163 -15.13 2.51 -2.76
C ARG A 163 -14.23 3.51 -3.49
N LYS A 164 -13.56 4.34 -2.72
CA LYS A 164 -12.48 5.22 -3.20
C LYS A 164 -11.17 4.72 -2.61
N TYR A 165 -10.17 4.53 -3.47
CA TYR A 165 -8.82 4.18 -3.07
C TYR A 165 -7.83 5.19 -3.62
N ALA A 166 -6.86 5.56 -2.80
CA ALA A 166 -5.74 6.38 -3.21
C ALA A 166 -4.57 5.47 -3.61
N HIS A 167 -4.03 5.71 -4.80
CA HIS A 167 -2.88 4.96 -5.32
C HIS A 167 -1.70 5.91 -5.54
N PRO A 168 -0.47 5.48 -5.23
CA PRO A 168 0.71 6.30 -5.46
C PRO A 168 0.94 6.54 -6.95
N ILE A 169 1.43 7.73 -7.28
CA ILE A 169 1.84 8.11 -8.63
C ILE A 169 3.36 8.03 -8.69
N PHE A 170 3.88 7.13 -9.51
CA PHE A 170 5.32 6.94 -9.73
C PHE A 170 5.82 7.85 -10.87
N ASP A 171 5.85 9.16 -10.62
CA ASP A 171 6.49 10.13 -11.52
C ASP A 171 8.00 10.24 -11.23
N ASN A 172 8.68 11.09 -11.99
CA ASN A 172 10.13 11.27 -11.84
C ASN A 172 10.53 11.74 -10.43
N ALA A 173 9.72 12.59 -9.79
CA ALA A 173 9.99 13.07 -8.44
C ALA A 173 9.86 11.92 -7.43
N ALA A 174 8.81 11.11 -7.54
CA ALA A 174 8.60 9.92 -6.72
C ALA A 174 9.75 8.91 -6.88
N LEU A 175 10.19 8.63 -8.12
CA LEU A 175 11.28 7.70 -8.38
C LEU A 175 12.64 8.18 -7.83
N GLN A 176 12.91 9.49 -7.92
CA GLN A 176 14.11 10.08 -7.32
C GLN A 176 14.05 10.00 -5.79
N ALA A 177 12.91 10.33 -5.17
CA ALA A 177 12.74 10.22 -3.73
C ALA A 177 12.87 8.78 -3.25
N GLN A 178 12.29 7.81 -3.99
CA GLN A 178 12.31 6.39 -3.66
C GLN A 178 13.73 5.85 -3.47
N SER A 179 14.69 6.27 -4.29
CA SER A 179 16.09 5.84 -4.16
C SER A 179 16.76 6.31 -2.85
N ARG A 180 16.17 7.30 -2.18
CA ARG A 180 16.68 7.95 -0.97
C ARG A 180 15.85 7.69 0.27
N LEU A 181 14.73 6.93 0.20
CA LEU A 181 13.86 6.69 1.35
C LEU A 181 14.61 6.09 2.56
N LYS A 182 15.66 5.31 2.31
CA LYS A 182 16.55 4.78 3.37
C LYS A 182 17.24 5.87 4.20
N ASP A 183 17.38 7.08 3.66
CA ASP A 183 18.00 8.21 4.37
C ASP A 183 17.07 8.76 5.48
N LEU A 184 15.80 8.34 5.53
CA LEU A 184 14.81 8.78 6.52
C LEU A 184 14.85 8.00 7.82
N ASP A 185 15.45 6.80 7.81
CA ASP A 185 15.26 5.85 8.89
C ASP A 185 16.00 6.21 10.18
N GLY A 186 15.27 6.09 11.28
CA GLY A 186 15.79 6.09 12.63
C GLY A 186 15.92 7.48 13.27
N GLU A 187 15.65 8.56 12.55
CA GLU A 187 15.67 9.88 13.16
C GLU A 187 14.63 9.98 14.28
N GLY A 188 15.11 10.16 15.53
CA GLY A 188 14.26 10.20 16.72
C GLY A 188 13.41 8.93 16.93
N GLY A 189 13.89 7.76 16.51
CA GLY A 189 13.20 6.49 16.71
C GLY A 189 12.06 6.21 15.72
N VAL A 190 11.90 7.02 14.66
CA VAL A 190 10.83 6.84 13.67
C VAL A 190 11.38 6.21 12.40
N PHE A 191 10.67 5.19 11.90
CA PHE A 191 11.01 4.41 10.72
C PHE A 191 9.81 4.33 9.77
N PHE A 192 10.07 4.04 8.51
CA PHE A 192 9.06 4.06 7.47
C PHE A 192 9.10 2.77 6.63
N CYS A 193 7.92 2.27 6.27
CA CYS A 193 7.76 1.23 5.26
C CYS A 193 6.42 1.39 4.54
N GLY A 194 6.24 0.65 3.45
CA GLY A 194 5.02 0.64 2.67
C GLY A 194 5.29 0.27 1.22
N SER A 195 4.25 0.01 0.46
CA SER A 195 4.38 -0.39 -0.94
C SER A 195 4.99 0.70 -1.84
N TYR A 196 5.03 1.95 -1.38
CA TYR A 196 5.68 3.07 -2.07
C TYR A 196 7.22 2.99 -2.08
N TRP A 197 7.81 2.10 -1.28
CA TRP A 197 9.24 1.76 -1.37
C TRP A 197 9.59 0.95 -2.62
N GLY A 198 8.59 0.33 -3.26
CA GLY A 198 8.66 -0.37 -4.53
C GLY A 198 7.64 0.17 -5.52
N TRP A 199 6.91 -0.69 -6.19
CA TRP A 199 5.98 -0.34 -7.27
C TRP A 199 4.51 -0.38 -6.86
N GLY A 200 4.22 -0.41 -5.58
CA GLY A 200 2.87 -0.40 -5.04
C GLY A 200 2.23 -1.79 -4.93
N LEU A 201 2.99 -2.86 -5.05
CA LEU A 201 2.52 -4.24 -4.90
C LEU A 201 2.56 -4.70 -3.44
N HIS A 202 1.82 -5.77 -3.12
CA HIS A 202 1.82 -6.37 -1.77
C HIS A 202 3.23 -6.82 -1.35
N GLU A 203 3.99 -7.41 -2.27
CA GLU A 203 5.36 -7.86 -2.02
C GLU A 203 6.30 -6.69 -1.69
N ASP A 204 6.12 -5.55 -2.34
CA ASP A 204 6.91 -4.34 -2.03
C ASP A 204 6.64 -3.86 -0.60
N GLY A 205 5.35 -3.87 -0.20
CA GLY A 205 4.95 -3.55 1.17
C GLY A 205 5.56 -4.51 2.20
N PHE A 206 5.49 -5.82 1.94
CA PHE A 206 6.06 -6.84 2.80
C PHE A 206 7.58 -6.70 2.91
N THR A 207 8.28 -6.63 1.80
CA THR A 207 9.75 -6.52 1.75
C THR A 207 10.23 -5.25 2.46
N SER A 208 9.55 -4.11 2.25
CA SER A 208 9.89 -2.87 2.95
C SER A 208 9.66 -2.98 4.46
N GLY A 209 8.61 -3.70 4.88
CA GLY A 209 8.32 -3.97 6.29
C GLY A 209 9.39 -4.81 6.98
N VAL A 210 9.86 -5.87 6.32
CA VAL A 210 10.98 -6.70 6.81
C VAL A 210 12.22 -5.84 6.98
N GLY A 211 12.60 -5.07 5.94
CA GLY A 211 13.75 -4.17 6.02
C GLY A 211 13.62 -3.11 7.12
N ALA A 212 12.42 -2.54 7.34
CA ALA A 212 12.20 -1.61 8.45
C ALA A 212 12.41 -2.27 9.81
N ALA A 213 11.92 -3.51 10.00
CA ALA A 213 12.11 -4.26 11.24
C ALA A 213 13.59 -4.55 11.52
N GLU A 214 14.38 -4.91 10.51
CA GLU A 214 15.82 -5.11 10.61
C GLU A 214 16.55 -3.83 11.04
N ARG A 215 16.16 -2.68 10.48
CA ARG A 215 16.76 -1.39 10.84
C ARG A 215 16.41 -0.95 12.26
N VAL A 216 15.17 -1.17 12.69
CA VAL A 216 14.76 -0.96 14.10
C VAL A 216 15.60 -1.84 15.03
N GLN A 217 15.73 -3.13 14.72
CA GLN A 217 16.52 -4.04 15.54
C GLN A 217 17.97 -3.58 15.68
N ALA A 218 18.59 -3.16 14.58
CA ALA A 218 19.97 -2.65 14.60
C ALA A 218 20.10 -1.36 15.44
N ALA A 219 19.14 -0.43 15.33
CA ALA A 219 19.13 0.81 16.09
C ALA A 219 18.99 0.56 17.61
N LEU A 220 18.10 -0.34 18.02
CA LEU A 220 17.89 -0.66 19.44
C LEU A 220 19.12 -1.40 20.03
N GLN A 221 19.78 -2.27 19.27
CA GLN A 221 21.01 -2.93 19.71
C GLN A 221 22.18 -1.95 19.88
N GLY A 222 22.30 -0.98 18.96
CA GLY A 222 23.30 0.08 19.07
C GLY A 222 23.13 0.99 20.29
N GLN A 223 21.89 1.30 20.67
CA GLN A 223 21.59 2.04 21.88
C GLN A 223 21.93 1.27 23.16
N THR A 224 21.70 -0.03 23.19
CA THR A 224 22.01 -0.87 24.36
C THR A 224 23.53 -0.96 24.61
N SER A 225 24.34 -0.95 23.56
CA SER A 225 25.79 -1.01 23.67
C SER A 225 26.41 0.29 24.24
N LEU A 226 25.80 1.45 23.97
CA LEU A 226 26.25 2.74 24.46
C LEU A 226 25.91 2.99 25.96
N LEU A 227 24.91 2.27 26.49
CA LEU A 227 24.51 2.34 27.89
C LEU A 227 25.28 1.37 28.80
N SER A 228 26.10 0.49 28.22
CA SER A 228 26.90 -0.52 28.92
C SER A 228 28.40 -0.17 29.04
N GLU A 229 28.81 0.99 28.55
CA GLU A 229 30.11 1.61 28.75
C GLU A 229 30.03 2.73 29.82
#